data_cb5327790e2933e3cd13cdb2ab671a54
#
_entry.id   cb5327790e2933e3cd13cdb2ab671a54
#
_cell.length_a   1.000
_cell.length_b   1.000
_cell.length_c   1.000
_cell.angle_alpha   90.00
_cell.angle_beta   90.00
_cell.angle_gamma   90.00
#
_symmetry.space_group_name_H-M   'P 1'
#
loop_
_entity.id
_entity.type
_entity.pdbx_description
1 polymer ?
#
loop_
_entity_poly.entity_id
_entity_poly.type
_entity_poly.pdbx_seq_one_letter_code
_entity_poly.pdbx_strand_id
1 'polypeptide(L)'
;IIAEKVLFATPQFVNQHIFKDRTFKNFNYVPWLLATLTLKNEFGGGEELAWDNVIFGTEGLGYINDQHQNLNQIVGEKVITYYRSFSSADCKKARKKLYYLKDEALKKLVLDDLKVAHPEIEDFIIDIRFHKLGHGMISPVTDFIFGKEKELAQQNIDGKIFFAHTDLSGISIFEEAFHQGINAAKQMTE
;
A
#
# COMPACT_ATOMS: atom_id res chain seq x y z
N ILE A 1 28.41 5.49 10.45
CA ILE A 1 27.61 6.48 11.19
C ILE A 1 27.55 6.00 12.63
N ILE A 2 27.88 6.87 13.57
CA ILE A 2 27.72 6.62 15.01
C ILE A 2 26.57 7.53 15.46
N ALA A 3 25.59 6.98 16.17
CA ALA A 3 24.44 7.72 16.70
C ALA A 3 24.15 7.25 18.13
N GLU A 4 23.67 8.15 18.98
CA GLU A 4 23.26 7.83 20.34
C GLU A 4 21.92 7.09 20.38
N LYS A 5 20.97 7.52 19.54
CA LYS A 5 19.64 6.92 19.37
C LYS A 5 19.33 6.71 17.89
N VAL A 6 18.61 5.67 17.57
CA VAL A 6 18.22 5.31 16.19
C VAL A 6 16.72 5.04 16.13
N LEU A 7 16.04 5.63 15.16
CA LEU A 7 14.62 5.36 14.86
C LEU A 7 14.51 4.48 13.63
N PHE A 8 13.87 3.32 13.78
CA PHE A 8 13.48 2.45 12.67
C PHE A 8 12.04 2.75 12.27
N ALA A 9 11.89 3.46 11.15
CA ALA A 9 10.60 3.73 10.52
C ALA A 9 10.31 2.71 9.40
N THR A 10 10.69 1.46 9.62
CA THR A 10 10.54 0.36 8.67
C THR A 10 9.42 -0.59 9.09
N PRO A 11 8.76 -1.27 8.11
CA PRO A 11 7.77 -2.28 8.42
C PRO A 11 8.33 -3.42 9.29
N GLN A 12 7.49 -4.02 10.11
CA GLN A 12 7.92 -5.08 11.02
C GLN A 12 8.48 -6.31 10.30
N PHE A 13 8.02 -6.61 9.08
CA PHE A 13 8.61 -7.71 8.30
C PHE A 13 10.07 -7.44 7.88
N VAL A 14 10.52 -6.17 7.85
CA VAL A 14 11.93 -5.81 7.66
C VAL A 14 12.67 -5.91 8.98
N ASN A 15 12.11 -5.37 10.06
CA ASN A 15 12.73 -5.32 11.38
C ASN A 15 13.10 -6.72 11.91
N GLN A 16 12.28 -7.75 11.65
CA GLN A 16 12.55 -9.13 12.05
C GLN A 16 13.84 -9.72 11.43
N HIS A 17 14.31 -9.19 10.31
CA HIS A 17 15.55 -9.62 9.68
C HIS A 17 16.78 -8.92 10.28
N ILE A 18 16.59 -7.76 10.90
CA ILE A 18 17.64 -6.98 11.56
C ILE A 18 17.76 -7.39 13.03
N PHE A 19 16.63 -7.54 13.71
CA PHE A 19 16.52 -7.87 15.12
C PHE A 19 15.91 -9.26 15.29
N LYS A 20 16.73 -10.29 15.44
CA LYS A 20 16.32 -11.70 15.47
C LYS A 20 15.29 -12.02 16.56
N ASP A 21 15.37 -11.32 17.69
CA ASP A 21 14.46 -11.51 18.84
C ASP A 21 13.12 -10.78 18.66
N ARG A 22 12.93 -10.06 17.55
CA ARG A 22 11.72 -9.32 17.23
C ARG A 22 10.90 -9.98 16.12
N THR A 23 10.78 -11.29 16.17
CA THR A 23 9.92 -12.06 15.26
C THR A 23 8.55 -12.28 15.88
N PHE A 24 7.53 -11.67 15.30
CA PHE A 24 6.14 -11.74 15.75
C PHE A 24 5.30 -12.50 14.72
N LYS A 25 4.44 -13.41 15.18
CA LYS A 25 3.68 -14.31 14.30
C LYS A 25 2.44 -13.65 13.70
N ASN A 26 1.84 -12.71 14.43
CA ASN A 26 0.56 -12.11 14.08
C ASN A 26 0.66 -10.88 13.16
N PHE A 27 1.88 -10.48 12.79
CA PHE A 27 2.10 -9.44 11.77
C PHE A 27 1.86 -10.02 10.38
N ASN A 28 0.62 -9.99 9.94
CA ASN A 28 0.19 -10.50 8.64
C ASN A 28 0.08 -9.36 7.61
N TYR A 29 0.46 -9.63 6.36
CA TYR A 29 0.48 -8.62 5.29
C TYR A 29 -0.26 -9.10 4.06
N VAL A 30 -1.16 -8.30 3.57
CA VAL A 30 -1.86 -8.52 2.30
C VAL A 30 -1.00 -7.99 1.15
N PRO A 31 -0.78 -8.77 0.09
CA PRO A 31 -0.13 -8.27 -1.11
C PRO A 31 -1.08 -7.39 -1.93
N TRP A 32 -0.50 -6.36 -2.58
CA TRP A 32 -1.23 -5.41 -3.41
C TRP A 32 -0.63 -5.33 -4.80
N LEU A 33 -1.49 -5.14 -5.78
CA LEU A 33 -1.13 -4.73 -7.14
C LEU A 33 -1.53 -3.26 -7.32
N LEU A 34 -0.57 -2.45 -7.73
CA LEU A 34 -0.83 -1.14 -8.28
C LEU A 34 -0.52 -1.18 -9.77
N ALA A 35 -1.35 -0.52 -10.59
CA ALA A 35 -1.08 -0.32 -12.00
C ALA A 35 -1.26 1.15 -12.34
N THR A 36 -0.17 1.81 -12.73
CA THR A 36 -0.20 3.19 -13.20
C THR A 36 -0.41 3.17 -14.71
N LEU A 37 -1.49 3.79 -15.17
CA LEU A 37 -1.86 3.92 -16.58
C LEU A 37 -1.67 5.35 -17.03
N THR A 38 -0.92 5.55 -18.11
CA THR A 38 -0.89 6.81 -18.85
C THR A 38 -1.91 6.71 -19.97
N LEU A 39 -2.84 7.65 -20.03
CA LEU A 39 -3.99 7.66 -20.93
C LEU A 39 -3.97 8.90 -21.82
N LYS A 40 -4.55 8.80 -23.00
CA LYS A 40 -4.78 9.94 -23.88
C LYS A 40 -5.64 11.00 -23.21
N ASN A 41 -5.49 12.25 -23.64
CA ASN A 41 -6.23 13.40 -23.12
C ASN A 41 -7.76 13.22 -23.15
N GLU A 42 -8.27 12.54 -24.17
CA GLU A 42 -9.71 12.35 -24.42
C GLU A 42 -10.38 11.39 -23.44
N PHE A 43 -9.64 10.66 -22.64
CA PHE A 43 -10.21 9.77 -21.62
C PHE A 43 -11.07 10.56 -20.63
N GLY A 44 -12.28 10.04 -20.36
CA GLY A 44 -13.28 10.69 -19.53
C GLY A 44 -14.15 11.71 -20.27
N GLY A 45 -14.06 11.82 -21.62
CA GLY A 45 -14.96 12.64 -22.46
C GLY A 45 -14.95 14.13 -22.14
N GLY A 46 -13.89 14.64 -21.48
CA GLY A 46 -13.82 16.03 -21.03
C GLY A 46 -14.42 16.29 -19.65
N GLU A 47 -15.00 15.30 -19.01
CA GLU A 47 -15.47 15.39 -17.63
C GLU A 47 -14.26 15.30 -16.65
N GLU A 48 -14.38 16.00 -15.53
CA GLU A 48 -13.40 15.93 -14.46
C GLU A 48 -13.57 14.61 -13.70
N LEU A 49 -12.50 13.82 -13.63
CA LEU A 49 -12.47 12.61 -12.84
C LEU A 49 -12.39 12.96 -11.35
N ALA A 50 -13.16 12.26 -10.52
CA ALA A 50 -12.99 12.33 -9.07
C ALA A 50 -11.55 11.92 -8.68
N TRP A 51 -11.08 12.38 -7.52
CA TRP A 51 -9.75 12.02 -7.06
C TRP A 51 -9.62 10.51 -6.76
N ASP A 52 -10.70 9.89 -6.28
CA ASP A 52 -10.80 8.46 -6.02
C ASP A 52 -12.08 7.89 -6.64
N ASN A 53 -11.97 6.83 -7.41
CA ASN A 53 -13.04 6.25 -8.23
C ASN A 53 -13.19 4.77 -7.89
N VAL A 54 -14.17 4.43 -7.07
CA VAL A 54 -14.48 3.05 -6.68
C VAL A 54 -15.32 2.37 -7.76
N ILE A 55 -14.90 1.21 -8.23
CA ILE A 55 -15.64 0.40 -9.21
C ILE A 55 -16.34 -0.75 -8.48
N PHE A 56 -17.66 -0.62 -8.32
CA PHE A 56 -18.46 -1.64 -7.66
C PHE A 56 -18.59 -2.90 -8.54
N GLY A 57 -18.57 -4.07 -7.89
CA GLY A 57 -18.77 -5.36 -8.56
C GLY A 57 -17.50 -5.94 -9.20
N THR A 58 -16.34 -5.37 -8.92
CA THR A 58 -15.03 -5.88 -9.35
C THR A 58 -14.24 -6.45 -8.16
N GLU A 59 -13.17 -7.17 -8.45
CA GLU A 59 -12.20 -7.64 -7.45
C GLU A 59 -11.20 -6.55 -7.05
N GLY A 60 -10.96 -5.55 -7.90
CA GLY A 60 -10.21 -4.35 -7.60
C GLY A 60 -11.02 -3.36 -6.80
N LEU A 61 -10.36 -2.36 -6.24
CA LEU A 61 -11.03 -1.29 -5.50
C LEU A 61 -11.39 -0.10 -6.39
N GLY A 62 -10.72 0.02 -7.54
CA GLY A 62 -10.92 1.11 -8.47
C GLY A 62 -9.59 1.80 -8.82
N TYR A 63 -9.62 3.13 -8.98
CA TYR A 63 -8.42 3.89 -9.34
C TYR A 63 -8.43 5.30 -8.78
N ILE A 64 -7.23 5.84 -8.56
CA ILE A 64 -7.00 7.23 -8.19
C ILE A 64 -6.66 8.04 -9.45
N ASN A 65 -7.19 9.25 -9.56
CA ASN A 65 -6.74 10.25 -10.52
C ASN A 65 -5.49 10.94 -9.96
N ASP A 66 -4.31 10.58 -10.46
CA ASP A 66 -3.04 11.09 -9.94
C ASP A 66 -2.83 12.58 -10.21
N GLN A 67 -3.65 13.18 -11.05
CA GLN A 67 -3.58 14.60 -11.41
C GLN A 67 -4.54 15.48 -10.63
N HIS A 68 -5.31 14.94 -9.70
CA HIS A 68 -6.33 15.67 -8.94
C HIS A 68 -5.80 16.91 -8.17
N GLN A 69 -4.50 16.93 -7.84
CA GLN A 69 -3.86 18.06 -7.16
C GLN A 69 -3.16 19.03 -8.14
N ASN A 70 -3.16 18.72 -9.43
CA ASN A 70 -2.50 19.56 -10.43
C ASN A 70 -3.46 20.59 -11.03
N LEU A 71 -3.60 21.72 -10.37
CA LEU A 71 -4.52 22.80 -10.76
C LEU A 71 -4.25 23.39 -12.16
N ASN A 72 -3.09 23.17 -12.75
CA ASN A 72 -2.68 23.74 -14.03
C ASN A 72 -2.84 22.78 -15.22
N GLN A 73 -3.18 21.52 -14.98
CA GLN A 73 -3.20 20.51 -16.04
C GLN A 73 -4.64 20.11 -16.39
N ILE A 74 -5.29 20.96 -17.18
CA ILE A 74 -6.62 20.68 -17.74
C ILE A 74 -6.51 19.91 -19.06
N VAL A 75 -5.37 20.05 -19.78
CA VAL A 75 -5.13 19.47 -21.11
C VAL A 75 -3.84 18.65 -21.11
N GLY A 76 -3.85 17.50 -21.75
CA GLY A 76 -2.71 16.60 -21.90
C GLY A 76 -3.02 15.16 -21.49
N GLU A 77 -1.99 14.33 -21.48
CA GLU A 77 -2.10 12.94 -21.03
C GLU A 77 -2.60 12.87 -19.58
N LYS A 78 -3.46 11.89 -19.31
CA LYS A 78 -3.98 11.64 -17.97
C LYS A 78 -3.25 10.46 -17.34
N VAL A 79 -3.08 10.52 -16.03
CA VAL A 79 -2.49 9.43 -15.26
C VAL A 79 -3.46 8.97 -14.19
N ILE A 80 -3.73 7.68 -14.19
CA ILE A 80 -4.51 7.03 -13.15
C ILE A 80 -3.74 5.88 -12.54
N THR A 81 -3.93 5.63 -11.24
CA THR A 81 -3.38 4.46 -10.56
C THR A 81 -4.51 3.56 -10.09
N TYR A 82 -4.67 2.42 -10.79
CA TYR A 82 -5.51 1.32 -10.35
C TYR A 82 -4.87 0.60 -9.16
N TYR A 83 -5.71 0.14 -8.21
CA TYR A 83 -5.23 -0.56 -7.03
C TYR A 83 -6.14 -1.73 -6.65
N ARG A 84 -5.49 -2.85 -6.27
CA ARG A 84 -6.17 -4.09 -5.90
C ARG A 84 -5.43 -4.80 -4.78
N SER A 85 -6.16 -5.18 -3.73
CA SER A 85 -5.65 -6.06 -2.68
C SER A 85 -5.92 -7.53 -3.06
N PHE A 86 -4.97 -8.41 -2.73
CA PHE A 86 -5.14 -9.86 -2.85
C PHE A 86 -5.46 -10.44 -1.47
N SER A 87 -6.58 -9.99 -0.90
CA SER A 87 -7.07 -10.48 0.40
C SER A 87 -7.37 -11.97 0.32
N SER A 88 -6.81 -12.74 1.23
CA SER A 88 -6.93 -14.21 1.27
C SER A 88 -6.70 -14.70 2.68
N ALA A 89 -7.31 -15.83 3.05
CA ALA A 89 -7.00 -16.53 4.29
C ALA A 89 -5.53 -16.94 4.40
N ASP A 90 -4.85 -17.11 3.26
CA ASP A 90 -3.41 -17.39 3.16
C ASP A 90 -2.70 -16.28 2.36
N CYS A 91 -2.29 -15.23 3.05
CA CYS A 91 -1.57 -14.10 2.44
C CYS A 91 -0.20 -14.50 1.87
N LYS A 92 0.45 -15.55 2.39
CA LYS A 92 1.72 -16.04 1.83
C LYS A 92 1.51 -16.66 0.46
N LYS A 93 0.44 -17.44 0.30
CA LYS A 93 0.03 -18.03 -0.99
C LYS A 93 -0.38 -16.94 -1.99
N ALA A 94 -1.17 -15.98 -1.56
CA ALA A 94 -1.58 -14.84 -2.38
C ALA A 94 -0.36 -14.03 -2.88
N ARG A 95 0.61 -13.76 -2.01
CA ARG A 95 1.87 -13.09 -2.35
C ARG A 95 2.67 -13.86 -3.40
N LYS A 96 2.82 -15.18 -3.20
CA LYS A 96 3.51 -16.04 -4.16
C LYS A 96 2.80 -16.04 -5.51
N LYS A 97 1.47 -16.12 -5.54
CA LYS A 97 0.66 -16.04 -6.77
C LYS A 97 0.92 -14.71 -7.49
N LEU A 98 0.80 -13.57 -6.79
CA LEU A 98 1.04 -12.25 -7.38
C LEU A 98 2.45 -12.11 -7.94
N TYR A 99 3.46 -12.61 -7.23
CA TYR A 99 4.85 -12.53 -7.66
C TYR A 99 5.09 -13.21 -9.02
N TYR A 100 4.48 -14.38 -9.25
CA TYR A 100 4.66 -15.14 -10.49
C TYR A 100 3.73 -14.75 -11.64
N LEU A 101 2.75 -13.85 -11.42
CA LEU A 101 1.94 -13.33 -12.52
C LEU A 101 2.82 -12.54 -13.49
N LYS A 102 2.68 -12.83 -14.78
CA LYS A 102 3.33 -12.10 -15.88
C LYS A 102 2.52 -10.85 -16.23
N ASP A 103 3.16 -9.91 -16.90
CA ASP A 103 2.55 -8.61 -17.23
C ASP A 103 1.28 -8.72 -18.05
N GLU A 104 1.20 -9.68 -18.99
CA GLU A 104 -0.03 -9.92 -19.77
C GLU A 104 -1.22 -10.35 -18.87
N ALA A 105 -0.95 -11.20 -17.88
CA ALA A 105 -1.98 -11.62 -16.94
C ALA A 105 -2.38 -10.49 -15.99
N LEU A 106 -1.43 -9.64 -15.59
CA LEU A 106 -1.69 -8.44 -14.80
C LEU A 106 -2.49 -7.43 -15.61
N LYS A 107 -2.10 -7.18 -16.87
CA LYS A 107 -2.83 -6.31 -17.78
C LYS A 107 -4.28 -6.75 -17.94
N LYS A 108 -4.48 -8.04 -18.22
CA LYS A 108 -5.84 -8.59 -18.35
C LYS A 108 -6.67 -8.34 -17.09
N LEU A 109 -6.09 -8.63 -15.91
CA LEU A 109 -6.76 -8.47 -14.62
C LEU A 109 -7.18 -7.01 -14.36
N VAL A 110 -6.28 -6.06 -14.63
CA VAL A 110 -6.55 -4.63 -14.48
C VAL A 110 -7.63 -4.16 -15.46
N LEU A 111 -7.54 -4.59 -16.71
CA LEU A 111 -8.50 -4.18 -17.75
C LEU A 111 -9.88 -4.81 -17.55
N ASP A 112 -9.95 -6.05 -17.09
CA ASP A 112 -11.24 -6.70 -16.79
C ASP A 112 -12.02 -5.88 -15.72
N ASP A 113 -11.33 -5.34 -14.72
CA ASP A 113 -11.96 -4.50 -13.69
C ASP A 113 -12.29 -3.09 -14.24
N LEU A 114 -11.34 -2.43 -14.89
CA LEU A 114 -11.52 -1.05 -15.38
C LEU A 114 -12.61 -0.94 -16.46
N LYS A 115 -12.77 -1.97 -17.32
CA LYS A 115 -13.79 -2.00 -18.37
C LYS A 115 -15.23 -2.03 -17.84
N VAL A 116 -15.44 -2.36 -16.58
CA VAL A 116 -16.77 -2.29 -15.95
C VAL A 116 -17.28 -0.85 -15.92
N ALA A 117 -16.39 0.10 -15.64
CA ALA A 117 -16.72 1.53 -15.63
C ALA A 117 -16.37 2.24 -16.94
N HIS A 118 -15.35 1.77 -17.65
CA HIS A 118 -14.80 2.39 -18.85
C HIS A 118 -14.60 1.34 -19.96
N PRO A 119 -15.66 0.93 -20.66
CA PRO A 119 -15.59 -0.17 -21.66
C PRO A 119 -14.53 0.04 -22.75
N GLU A 120 -14.29 1.30 -23.16
CA GLU A 120 -13.33 1.66 -24.20
C GLU A 120 -11.93 2.01 -23.67
N ILE A 121 -11.62 1.78 -22.40
CA ILE A 121 -10.37 2.26 -21.79
C ILE A 121 -9.11 1.84 -22.57
N GLU A 122 -9.11 0.67 -23.21
CA GLU A 122 -7.98 0.17 -23.98
C GLU A 122 -7.60 1.11 -25.15
N ASP A 123 -8.54 1.81 -25.74
CA ASP A 123 -8.29 2.73 -26.87
C ASP A 123 -7.55 4.00 -26.41
N PHE A 124 -7.58 4.27 -25.12
CA PHE A 124 -6.93 5.43 -24.52
C PHE A 124 -5.58 5.13 -23.90
N ILE A 125 -5.19 3.86 -23.70
CA ILE A 125 -3.94 3.51 -23.03
C ILE A 125 -2.74 3.84 -23.91
N ILE A 126 -1.81 4.64 -23.37
CA ILE A 126 -0.49 4.93 -23.93
C ILE A 126 0.56 4.02 -23.32
N ASP A 127 0.56 3.90 -21.97
CA ASP A 127 1.50 3.06 -21.21
C ASP A 127 0.82 2.47 -19.98
N ILE A 128 1.30 1.33 -19.53
CA ILE A 128 0.86 0.70 -18.28
C ILE A 128 2.06 0.12 -17.54
N ARG A 129 2.18 0.43 -16.24
CA ARG A 129 3.26 -0.04 -15.37
C ARG A 129 2.69 -0.74 -14.15
N PHE A 130 3.25 -1.89 -13.79
CA PHE A 130 2.79 -2.70 -12.68
C PHE A 130 3.75 -2.66 -11.51
N HIS A 131 3.22 -2.47 -10.30
CA HIS A 131 3.94 -2.51 -9.04
C HIS A 131 3.34 -3.60 -8.15
N LYS A 132 4.12 -4.65 -7.88
CA LYS A 132 3.74 -5.78 -7.03
C LYS A 132 4.25 -5.55 -5.62
N LEU A 133 3.37 -5.19 -4.71
CA LEU A 133 3.70 -4.97 -3.30
C LEU A 133 3.41 -6.26 -2.53
N GLY A 134 4.44 -7.07 -2.29
CA GLY A 134 4.29 -8.37 -1.61
C GLY A 134 3.82 -8.24 -0.15
N HIS A 135 4.20 -7.16 0.52
CA HIS A 135 3.78 -6.82 1.89
C HIS A 135 3.17 -5.41 1.84
N GLY A 136 2.10 -5.25 1.06
CA GLY A 136 1.53 -3.93 0.77
C GLY A 136 0.94 -3.25 2.00
N MET A 137 0.12 -3.96 2.75
CA MET A 137 -0.49 -3.43 3.97
C MET A 137 -0.56 -4.49 5.06
N ILE A 138 -0.40 -4.07 6.31
CA ILE A 138 -0.71 -4.94 7.44
C ILE A 138 -2.21 -5.27 7.42
N SER A 139 -2.53 -6.54 7.69
CA SER A 139 -3.89 -7.05 7.79
C SER A 139 -4.03 -7.74 9.14
N PRO A 140 -4.59 -7.07 10.14
CA PRO A 140 -4.72 -7.62 11.48
C PRO A 140 -5.47 -8.95 11.48
N VAL A 141 -4.90 -9.95 12.13
CA VAL A 141 -5.59 -11.19 12.46
C VAL A 141 -6.33 -11.03 13.79
N THR A 142 -7.16 -12.02 14.13
CA THR A 142 -7.82 -12.04 15.45
C THR A 142 -6.80 -11.88 16.57
N ASP A 143 -7.13 -11.11 17.59
CA ASP A 143 -6.31 -10.76 18.75
C ASP A 143 -5.06 -9.91 18.46
N PHE A 144 -4.88 -9.38 17.24
CA PHE A 144 -3.73 -8.54 16.94
C PHE A 144 -3.84 -7.13 17.57
N ILE A 145 -4.99 -6.44 17.37
CA ILE A 145 -5.16 -5.02 17.76
C ILE A 145 -4.99 -4.83 19.28
N PHE A 146 -5.50 -5.76 20.07
CA PHE A 146 -5.41 -5.72 21.53
C PHE A 146 -4.40 -6.74 22.09
N GLY A 147 -3.56 -7.29 21.22
CA GLY A 147 -2.64 -8.37 21.56
C GLY A 147 -1.28 -7.88 22.06
N LYS A 148 -0.64 -8.72 22.87
CA LYS A 148 0.70 -8.45 23.44
C LYS A 148 1.79 -8.29 22.39
N GLU A 149 1.69 -8.95 21.22
CA GLU A 149 2.73 -8.86 20.18
C GLU A 149 2.86 -7.43 19.65
N LYS A 150 1.72 -6.73 19.48
CA LYS A 150 1.72 -5.32 19.07
C LYS A 150 2.42 -4.44 20.11
N GLU A 151 2.09 -4.62 21.38
CA GLU A 151 2.71 -3.87 22.48
C GLU A 151 4.22 -4.13 22.57
N LEU A 152 4.64 -5.38 22.43
CA LEU A 152 6.07 -5.74 22.41
C LEU A 152 6.78 -5.14 21.20
N ALA A 153 6.13 -5.07 20.04
CA ALA A 153 6.71 -4.47 18.85
C ALA A 153 6.90 -2.95 18.95
N GLN A 154 6.14 -2.27 19.81
CA GLN A 154 6.26 -0.84 20.07
C GLN A 154 7.41 -0.51 21.06
N GLN A 155 7.89 -1.48 21.83
CA GLN A 155 8.92 -1.25 22.84
C GLN A 155 10.26 -0.91 22.21
N ASN A 156 10.93 0.09 22.75
CA ASN A 156 12.32 0.39 22.39
C ASN A 156 13.29 -0.71 22.87
N ILE A 157 14.50 -0.71 22.35
CA ILE A 157 15.59 -1.56 22.81
C ILE A 157 16.62 -0.68 23.54
N ASP A 158 16.79 -0.94 24.82
CA ASP A 158 17.78 -0.31 25.71
C ASP A 158 17.75 1.23 25.70
N GLY A 159 16.60 1.86 25.41
CA GLY A 159 16.50 3.32 25.30
C GLY A 159 17.29 3.91 24.14
N LYS A 160 17.75 3.09 23.18
CA LYS A 160 18.61 3.50 22.07
C LYS A 160 17.99 3.25 20.71
N ILE A 161 17.19 2.20 20.55
CA ILE A 161 16.55 1.84 19.27
C ILE A 161 15.04 1.95 19.43
N PHE A 162 14.43 2.77 18.60
CA PHE A 162 12.99 3.08 18.63
C PHE A 162 12.34 2.67 17.31
N PHE A 163 11.03 2.44 17.34
CA PHE A 163 10.28 1.95 16.20
C PHE A 163 9.06 2.85 15.93
N ALA A 164 8.84 3.19 14.67
CA ALA A 164 7.66 3.94 14.23
C ALA A 164 7.21 3.46 12.85
N HIS A 165 6.04 2.86 12.78
CA HIS A 165 5.42 2.42 11.53
C HIS A 165 3.94 2.12 11.77
N THR A 166 3.09 2.20 10.73
CA THR A 166 1.66 1.84 10.80
C THR A 166 1.43 0.41 11.28
N ASP A 167 2.36 -0.50 11.05
CA ASP A 167 2.29 -1.88 11.54
C ASP A 167 2.10 -1.96 13.05
N LEU A 168 2.65 -0.98 13.79
CA LEU A 168 2.59 -0.93 15.25
C LEU A 168 1.20 -0.57 15.78
N SER A 169 0.30 -0.08 14.93
CA SER A 169 -1.12 0.09 15.24
C SER A 169 -1.99 -0.99 14.62
N GLY A 170 -1.54 -1.59 13.52
CA GLY A 170 -2.28 -2.55 12.71
C GLY A 170 -3.23 -1.90 11.72
N ILE A 171 -3.12 -0.59 11.50
CA ILE A 171 -3.97 0.19 10.60
C ILE A 171 -3.07 0.96 9.63
N SER A 172 -3.15 0.64 8.35
CA SER A 172 -2.26 1.22 7.31
C SER A 172 -2.84 2.52 6.75
N ILE A 173 -2.84 3.58 7.55
CA ILE A 173 -3.22 4.94 7.14
C ILE A 173 -2.16 5.95 7.55
N PHE A 174 -2.17 7.13 6.91
CA PHE A 174 -1.20 8.19 7.16
C PHE A 174 -1.23 8.68 8.62
N GLU A 175 -2.40 8.86 9.18
CA GLU A 175 -2.62 9.36 10.54
C GLU A 175 -1.98 8.44 11.58
N GLU A 176 -2.05 7.13 11.38
CA GLU A 176 -1.40 6.15 12.26
C GLU A 176 0.13 6.19 12.11
N ALA A 177 0.65 6.34 10.89
CA ALA A 177 2.10 6.52 10.69
C ALA A 177 2.60 7.76 11.41
N PHE A 178 1.88 8.87 11.30
CA PHE A 178 2.19 10.14 11.95
C PHE A 178 2.14 10.01 13.48
N HIS A 179 1.08 9.38 14.00
CA HIS A 179 0.94 9.13 15.44
C HIS A 179 2.10 8.29 15.99
N GLN A 180 2.47 7.20 15.32
CA GLN A 180 3.61 6.36 15.72
C GLN A 180 4.92 7.14 15.68
N GLY A 181 5.10 8.02 14.69
CA GLY A 181 6.25 8.92 14.60
C GLY A 181 6.35 9.88 15.80
N ILE A 182 5.23 10.51 16.18
CA ILE A 182 5.16 11.39 17.36
C ILE A 182 5.50 10.60 18.64
N ASN A 183 4.93 9.41 18.82
CA ASN A 183 5.17 8.59 20.01
C ASN A 183 6.64 8.19 20.13
N ALA A 184 7.26 7.78 19.02
CA ALA A 184 8.68 7.43 19.01
C ALA A 184 9.57 8.67 19.32
N ALA A 185 9.24 9.84 18.75
CA ALA A 185 9.97 11.07 19.02
C ALA A 185 9.91 11.47 20.51
N LYS A 186 8.76 11.35 21.15
CA LYS A 186 8.59 11.58 22.59
C LYS A 186 9.49 10.65 23.42
N GLN A 187 9.44 9.34 23.14
CA GLN A 187 10.28 8.36 23.82
C GLN A 187 11.79 8.63 23.64
N MET A 188 12.19 9.20 22.50
CA MET A 188 13.58 9.55 22.22
C MET A 188 14.06 10.79 23.01
N THR A 189 13.15 11.63 23.47
CA THR A 189 13.47 12.87 24.20
C THR A 189 13.37 12.73 25.71
N GLU A 190 12.76 11.68 26.19
CA GLU A 190 12.75 11.27 27.60
C GLU A 190 14.07 10.54 27.98
#